data_09d24689ead7fd13be650ad9f0cecda3
#
_entry.id   09d24689ead7fd13be650ad9f0cecda3
#
_cell.length_a   1.000
_cell.length_b   1.000
_cell.length_c   1.000
_cell.angle_alpha   90.00
_cell.angle_beta   90.00
_cell.angle_gamma   90.00
#
_symmetry.space_group_name_H-M   'P 1'
#
loop_
_entity.id
_entity.type
_entity.pdbx_description
1 polymer ?
#
loop_
_entity_poly.entity_id
_entity_poly.type
_entity_poly.pdbx_seq_one_letter_code
_entity_poly.pdbx_strand_id
1 'polypeptide(L)'
;MIRRGVTGLLVLLALIGLGLVAPSAGAKDLKIAMVLWRGETDAEKGFRQGLKDLGHPAQYVVMNANQDRAELGRLLREELAPRLETFDYVYVYGTTVALATKTIVQDKVPLLFNIVVDPVGAGVVPSLERSGGNIAGVSNAVPLTLQLESALAVVPMKRLGLFFNPREKNAMLIRDKVAEVATRLGIEVVDLRSPPAQDMLQENLQKLRDRSIAVDAVYLPADSFLVSNAKLLGAELRAAKVKSIASIDTFVEQGALLGVVPQYDELGRAAATIIHRHLGGQRLQDMPVLFDREPELKINATTSRALGVTIPEAVRKRAKFVE
;
A
#
# COMPACT_ATOMS: atom_id res chain seq x y z
N MET A 1 -24.89 33.73 89.27
CA MET A 1 -25.59 33.95 88.02
C MET A 1 -25.04 32.97 86.99
N ILE A 2 -25.87 32.07 86.63
CA ILE A 2 -25.53 30.85 85.82
C ILE A 2 -25.87 31.13 84.37
N ARG A 3 -24.92 30.85 83.45
CA ARG A 3 -25.28 30.78 82.06
C ARG A 3 -24.70 29.38 81.51
N ARG A 4 -25.65 28.52 81.13
CA ARG A 4 -25.41 27.26 80.48
C ARG A 4 -25.09 27.49 79.00
N GLY A 5 -23.96 26.94 78.52
CA GLY A 5 -23.65 26.82 77.10
C GLY A 5 -24.10 25.48 76.59
N VAL A 6 -24.88 25.46 75.53
CA VAL A 6 -25.30 24.26 74.79
C VAL A 6 -24.31 23.97 73.70
N THR A 7 -23.68 22.82 73.79
CA THR A 7 -22.77 22.34 72.75
C THR A 7 -23.53 21.59 71.63
N GLY A 8 -23.65 22.20 70.45
CA GLY A 8 -24.29 21.59 69.30
C GLY A 8 -23.30 20.69 68.55
N LEU A 9 -23.59 19.40 68.47
CA LEU A 9 -22.85 18.39 67.74
C LEU A 9 -23.31 18.40 66.26
N LEU A 10 -22.46 18.91 65.37
CA LEU A 10 -22.68 18.85 63.92
C LEU A 10 -22.21 17.48 63.41
N VAL A 11 -23.15 16.61 63.03
CA VAL A 11 -22.89 15.35 62.34
C VAL A 11 -22.77 15.66 60.82
N LEU A 12 -21.54 15.55 60.32
CA LEU A 12 -21.26 15.69 58.87
C LEU A 12 -21.53 14.35 58.19
N LEU A 13 -22.67 14.22 57.50
CA LEU A 13 -22.96 13.07 56.63
C LEU A 13 -22.12 13.19 55.34
N ALA A 14 -21.06 12.39 55.26
CA ALA A 14 -20.31 12.20 54.02
C ALA A 14 -21.08 11.25 53.08
N LEU A 15 -21.77 11.82 52.08
CA LEU A 15 -22.34 11.05 50.95
C LEU A 15 -21.19 10.56 50.07
N ILE A 16 -20.81 9.28 50.23
CA ILE A 16 -19.95 8.57 49.30
C ILE A 16 -20.80 8.32 48.06
N GLY A 17 -20.64 9.17 47.03
CA GLY A 17 -21.18 8.94 45.72
C GLY A 17 -20.46 7.75 45.06
N LEU A 18 -21.05 6.55 45.15
CA LEU A 18 -20.65 5.45 44.23
C LEU A 18 -21.01 5.89 42.82
N GLY A 19 -20.04 6.41 42.09
CA GLY A 19 -20.17 6.57 40.64
C GLY A 19 -20.36 5.20 40.02
N LEU A 20 -21.60 4.87 39.66
CA LEU A 20 -21.88 3.79 38.74
C LEU A 20 -21.15 4.08 37.43
N VAL A 21 -19.97 3.44 37.26
CA VAL A 21 -19.37 3.31 35.95
C VAL A 21 -20.32 2.44 35.13
N ALA A 22 -21.16 3.10 34.31
CA ALA A 22 -21.97 2.39 33.33
C ALA A 22 -21.05 1.53 32.49
N PRO A 23 -21.34 0.23 32.30
CA PRO A 23 -20.57 -0.57 31.38
C PRO A 23 -20.64 0.12 30.01
N SER A 24 -19.49 0.46 29.43
CA SER A 24 -19.37 0.90 28.06
C SER A 24 -20.18 -0.11 27.24
N ALA A 25 -21.27 0.34 26.60
CA ALA A 25 -22.01 -0.49 25.66
C ALA A 25 -20.99 -1.04 24.69
N GLY A 26 -20.75 -2.35 24.68
CA GLY A 26 -19.72 -2.97 23.90
C GLY A 26 -19.86 -2.50 22.46
N ALA A 27 -18.82 -1.85 21.92
CA ALA A 27 -18.83 -1.40 20.56
C ALA A 27 -19.14 -2.62 19.68
N LYS A 28 -20.21 -2.54 18.89
CA LYS A 28 -20.57 -3.60 17.96
C LYS A 28 -19.37 -3.86 17.04
N ASP A 29 -18.97 -5.12 16.92
CA ASP A 29 -17.92 -5.50 15.96
C ASP A 29 -18.27 -4.99 14.57
N LEU A 30 -17.34 -4.28 13.94
CA LEU A 30 -17.49 -3.88 12.54
C LEU A 30 -17.52 -5.10 11.64
N LYS A 31 -18.34 -5.12 10.63
CA LYS A 31 -18.36 -6.15 9.61
C LYS A 31 -17.79 -5.62 8.31
N ILE A 32 -16.62 -6.10 7.91
CA ILE A 32 -15.85 -5.58 6.78
C ILE A 32 -15.73 -6.65 5.69
N ALA A 33 -16.19 -6.33 4.47
CA ALA A 33 -15.85 -7.10 3.29
C ALA A 33 -14.45 -6.70 2.83
N MET A 34 -13.55 -7.67 2.62
CA MET A 34 -12.20 -7.44 2.08
C MET A 34 -12.10 -8.06 0.70
N VAL A 35 -12.04 -7.25 -0.35
CA VAL A 35 -11.87 -7.73 -1.73
C VAL A 35 -10.43 -7.51 -2.15
N LEU A 36 -9.70 -8.61 -2.37
CA LEU A 36 -8.27 -8.61 -2.59
C LEU A 36 -7.93 -9.09 -4.00
N TRP A 37 -6.89 -8.50 -4.60
CA TRP A 37 -6.42 -8.91 -5.92
C TRP A 37 -5.55 -10.17 -5.88
N ARG A 38 -4.65 -10.28 -4.90
CA ARG A 38 -3.61 -11.32 -4.83
C ARG A 38 -3.43 -11.99 -3.47
N GLY A 39 -4.46 -11.99 -2.63
CA GLY A 39 -4.39 -12.46 -1.25
C GLY A 39 -3.93 -11.40 -0.26
N GLU A 40 -3.81 -11.79 1.01
CA GLU A 40 -3.41 -10.89 2.08
C GLU A 40 -1.90 -10.59 2.03
N THR A 41 -1.57 -9.32 2.33
CA THR A 41 -0.21 -8.80 2.44
C THR A 41 -0.01 -8.18 3.83
N ASP A 42 1.14 -7.55 4.07
CA ASP A 42 1.36 -6.81 5.31
C ASP A 42 0.42 -5.61 5.45
N ALA A 43 -0.14 -5.09 4.33
CA ALA A 43 -1.15 -4.04 4.38
C ALA A 43 -2.44 -4.50 5.10
N GLU A 44 -2.93 -5.71 4.82
CA GLU A 44 -4.12 -6.27 5.48
C GLU A 44 -3.84 -6.60 6.95
N LYS A 45 -2.64 -7.08 7.26
CA LYS A 45 -2.20 -7.33 8.64
C LYS A 45 -2.14 -6.01 9.43
N GLY A 46 -1.50 -4.98 8.86
CA GLY A 46 -1.43 -3.63 9.44
C GLY A 46 -2.82 -3.00 9.61
N PHE A 47 -3.73 -3.18 8.66
CA PHE A 47 -5.11 -2.72 8.75
C PHE A 47 -5.88 -3.37 9.91
N ARG A 48 -5.81 -4.70 10.04
CA ARG A 48 -6.46 -5.42 11.14
C ARG A 48 -5.89 -5.02 12.49
N GLN A 49 -4.57 -4.93 12.59
CA GLN A 49 -3.91 -4.52 13.82
C GLN A 49 -4.21 -3.06 14.16
N GLY A 50 -4.23 -2.17 13.17
CA GLY A 50 -4.57 -0.76 13.35
C GLY A 50 -5.99 -0.56 13.87
N LEU A 51 -6.98 -1.29 13.33
CA LEU A 51 -8.35 -1.25 13.85
C LEU A 51 -8.44 -1.74 15.30
N LYS A 52 -7.74 -2.82 15.62
CA LYS A 52 -7.68 -3.36 16.99
C LYS A 52 -7.06 -2.35 17.96
N ASP A 53 -5.95 -1.74 17.59
CA ASP A 53 -5.22 -0.75 18.40
C ASP A 53 -6.06 0.52 18.64
N LEU A 54 -6.91 0.88 17.66
CA LEU A 54 -7.85 2.00 17.75
C LEU A 54 -9.17 1.66 18.48
N GLY A 55 -9.31 0.43 18.99
CA GLY A 55 -10.49 0.01 19.77
C GLY A 55 -11.71 -0.34 18.91
N HIS A 56 -11.51 -0.68 17.62
CA HIS A 56 -12.57 -1.08 16.70
C HIS A 56 -12.44 -2.57 16.34
N PRO A 57 -12.98 -3.50 17.15
CA PRO A 57 -13.00 -4.91 16.80
C PRO A 57 -13.81 -5.11 15.51
N ALA A 58 -13.33 -6.01 14.64
CA ALA A 58 -13.96 -6.22 13.34
C ALA A 58 -13.95 -7.70 12.93
N GLN A 59 -15.03 -8.11 12.25
CA GLN A 59 -15.16 -9.38 11.55
C GLN A 59 -14.90 -9.14 10.06
N TYR A 60 -14.15 -10.03 9.44
CA TYR A 60 -13.72 -9.88 8.06
C TYR A 60 -14.27 -11.00 7.19
N VAL A 61 -14.84 -10.63 6.04
CA VAL A 61 -15.20 -11.57 4.97
C VAL A 61 -14.24 -11.33 3.81
N VAL A 62 -13.29 -12.24 3.64
CA VAL A 62 -12.22 -12.11 2.63
C VAL A 62 -12.65 -12.77 1.32
N MET A 63 -12.54 -12.01 0.23
CA MET A 63 -12.78 -12.42 -1.14
C MET A 63 -11.50 -12.18 -1.95
N ASN A 64 -10.85 -13.23 -2.42
CA ASN A 64 -9.59 -13.14 -3.12
C ASN A 64 -9.76 -13.50 -4.60
N ALA A 65 -9.50 -12.54 -5.48
CA ALA A 65 -9.60 -12.72 -6.92
C ALA A 65 -8.46 -13.54 -7.55
N ASN A 66 -7.40 -13.85 -6.79
CA ASN A 66 -6.23 -14.62 -7.26
C ASN A 66 -5.65 -14.10 -8.59
N GLN A 67 -5.66 -12.77 -8.79
CA GLN A 67 -5.21 -12.07 -10.00
C GLN A 67 -6.04 -12.43 -11.26
N ASP A 68 -7.23 -12.99 -11.08
CA ASP A 68 -8.17 -13.32 -12.15
C ASP A 68 -9.32 -12.30 -12.21
N ARG A 69 -9.51 -11.66 -13.37
CA ARG A 69 -10.56 -10.67 -13.59
C ARG A 69 -11.95 -11.31 -13.67
N ALA A 70 -12.05 -12.53 -14.18
CA ALA A 70 -13.32 -13.25 -14.24
C ALA A 70 -13.77 -13.64 -12.83
N GLU A 71 -12.84 -14.15 -12.02
CA GLU A 71 -13.07 -14.45 -10.61
C GLU A 71 -13.44 -13.19 -9.82
N LEU A 72 -12.73 -12.07 -10.01
CA LEU A 72 -13.13 -10.80 -9.41
C LEU A 72 -14.58 -10.44 -9.76
N GLY A 73 -14.94 -10.54 -11.05
CA GLY A 73 -16.30 -10.27 -11.50
C GLY A 73 -17.33 -11.21 -10.86
N ARG A 74 -17.02 -12.48 -10.69
CA ARG A 74 -17.88 -13.47 -10.00
C ARG A 74 -18.05 -13.09 -8.53
N LEU A 75 -16.96 -12.88 -7.79
CA LEU A 75 -16.98 -12.51 -6.37
C LEU A 75 -17.81 -11.24 -6.13
N LEU A 76 -17.66 -10.23 -6.97
CA LEU A 76 -18.41 -8.98 -6.83
C LEU A 76 -19.91 -9.17 -7.07
N ARG A 77 -20.31 -9.92 -8.12
CA ARG A 77 -21.73 -10.12 -8.45
C ARG A 77 -22.44 -11.13 -7.57
N GLU A 78 -21.77 -12.23 -7.21
CA GLU A 78 -22.41 -13.38 -6.56
C GLU A 78 -22.19 -13.37 -5.05
N GLU A 79 -21.10 -12.79 -4.55
CA GLU A 79 -20.79 -12.81 -3.13
C GLU A 79 -20.91 -11.44 -2.44
N LEU A 80 -20.44 -10.34 -3.09
CA LEU A 80 -20.50 -9.02 -2.47
C LEU A 80 -21.87 -8.37 -2.65
N ALA A 81 -22.32 -8.21 -3.90
CA ALA A 81 -23.52 -7.44 -4.23
C ALA A 81 -24.80 -7.90 -3.50
N PRO A 82 -25.11 -9.23 -3.36
CA PRO A 82 -26.34 -9.67 -2.71
C PRO A 82 -26.39 -9.37 -1.21
N ARG A 83 -25.24 -9.17 -0.56
CA ARG A 83 -25.16 -8.92 0.89
C ARG A 83 -24.43 -7.61 1.22
N LEU A 84 -24.31 -6.70 0.25
CA LEU A 84 -23.53 -5.46 0.38
C LEU A 84 -23.92 -4.67 1.62
N GLU A 85 -25.22 -4.47 1.85
CA GLU A 85 -25.75 -3.67 2.96
C GLU A 85 -25.60 -4.34 4.34
N THR A 86 -25.12 -5.60 4.38
CA THR A 86 -24.77 -6.26 5.64
C THR A 86 -23.38 -5.90 6.17
N PHE A 87 -22.58 -5.19 5.38
CA PHE A 87 -21.25 -4.73 5.75
C PHE A 87 -21.27 -3.27 6.20
N ASP A 88 -20.50 -2.95 7.23
CA ASP A 88 -20.29 -1.56 7.66
C ASP A 88 -19.29 -0.84 6.74
N TYR A 89 -18.33 -1.59 6.15
CA TYR A 89 -17.32 -1.12 5.20
C TYR A 89 -16.98 -2.18 4.16
N VAL A 90 -16.56 -1.70 2.97
CA VAL A 90 -15.89 -2.54 1.97
C VAL A 90 -14.45 -2.06 1.83
N TYR A 91 -13.49 -2.91 2.14
CA TYR A 91 -12.06 -2.68 1.94
C TYR A 91 -11.62 -3.34 0.64
N VAL A 92 -10.82 -2.64 -0.16
CA VAL A 92 -10.31 -3.16 -1.43
C VAL A 92 -8.81 -2.94 -1.56
N TYR A 93 -8.12 -3.96 -2.09
CA TYR A 93 -6.69 -3.93 -2.35
C TYR A 93 -6.41 -3.78 -3.85
N GLY A 94 -5.72 -2.68 -4.19
CA GLY A 94 -5.19 -2.46 -5.53
C GLY A 94 -6.16 -1.81 -6.52
N THR A 95 -5.59 -1.22 -7.57
CA THR A 95 -6.32 -0.38 -8.54
C THR A 95 -7.43 -1.13 -9.26
N THR A 96 -7.15 -2.36 -9.73
CA THR A 96 -8.12 -3.19 -10.48
C THR A 96 -9.36 -3.48 -9.65
N VAL A 97 -9.18 -3.87 -8.38
CA VAL A 97 -10.28 -4.17 -7.46
C VAL A 97 -11.02 -2.90 -7.08
N ALA A 98 -10.31 -1.81 -6.79
CA ALA A 98 -10.92 -0.53 -6.42
C ALA A 98 -11.89 -0.02 -7.51
N LEU A 99 -11.46 -0.06 -8.77
CA LEU A 99 -12.30 0.36 -9.90
C LEU A 99 -13.53 -0.53 -10.09
N ALA A 100 -13.34 -1.85 -10.05
CA ALA A 100 -14.44 -2.79 -10.24
C ALA A 100 -15.46 -2.72 -9.08
N THR A 101 -14.97 -2.66 -7.83
CA THR A 101 -15.83 -2.61 -6.64
C THR A 101 -16.58 -1.29 -6.53
N LYS A 102 -15.95 -0.16 -6.88
CA LYS A 102 -16.60 1.15 -6.89
C LYS A 102 -17.90 1.17 -7.71
N THR A 103 -17.96 0.47 -8.85
CA THR A 103 -19.15 0.38 -9.69
C THR A 103 -20.29 -0.42 -9.05
N ILE A 104 -19.98 -1.36 -8.18
CA ILE A 104 -20.95 -2.19 -7.45
C ILE A 104 -21.44 -1.50 -6.18
N VAL A 105 -20.51 -0.96 -5.41
CA VAL A 105 -20.79 -0.35 -4.10
C VAL A 105 -21.51 0.98 -4.25
N GLN A 106 -21.11 1.80 -5.24
CA GLN A 106 -21.62 3.16 -5.42
C GLN A 106 -21.55 3.93 -4.06
N ASP A 107 -22.67 4.54 -3.65
CA ASP A 107 -22.75 5.25 -2.37
C ASP A 107 -23.46 4.46 -1.25
N LYS A 108 -23.77 3.16 -1.47
CA LYS A 108 -24.56 2.35 -0.54
C LYS A 108 -23.81 2.00 0.74
N VAL A 109 -22.52 1.70 0.64
CA VAL A 109 -21.65 1.31 1.76
C VAL A 109 -20.32 2.06 1.62
N PRO A 110 -19.72 2.53 2.72
CA PRO A 110 -18.39 3.13 2.73
C PRO A 110 -17.34 2.22 2.05
N LEU A 111 -16.64 2.75 1.03
CA LEU A 111 -15.58 2.06 0.31
C LEU A 111 -14.21 2.58 0.71
N LEU A 112 -13.36 1.68 1.17
CA LEU A 112 -12.00 2.00 1.58
C LEU A 112 -11.01 1.32 0.64
N PHE A 113 -10.28 2.11 -0.17
CA PHE A 113 -9.22 1.56 -1.00
C PHE A 113 -7.86 1.60 -0.28
N ASN A 114 -7.04 0.59 -0.53
CA ASN A 114 -5.64 0.56 -0.11
C ASN A 114 -4.76 0.07 -1.26
N ILE A 115 -3.47 0.47 -1.25
CA ILE A 115 -2.47 0.06 -2.26
C ILE A 115 -2.91 0.43 -3.69
N VAL A 116 -3.37 1.67 -3.86
CA VAL A 116 -3.66 2.25 -5.18
C VAL A 116 -2.62 3.32 -5.49
N VAL A 117 -1.75 3.04 -6.46
CA VAL A 117 -0.56 3.86 -6.74
C VAL A 117 -0.89 5.25 -7.30
N ASP A 118 -1.92 5.36 -8.12
CA ASP A 118 -2.40 6.62 -8.69
C ASP A 118 -3.93 6.67 -8.67
N PRO A 119 -4.52 7.00 -7.52
CA PRO A 119 -5.97 6.95 -7.37
C PRO A 119 -6.70 8.00 -8.23
N VAL A 120 -6.07 9.13 -8.54
CA VAL A 120 -6.65 10.18 -9.41
C VAL A 120 -6.51 9.78 -10.87
N GLY A 121 -5.32 9.46 -11.35
CA GLY A 121 -5.10 9.03 -12.74
C GLY A 121 -5.85 7.75 -13.10
N ALA A 122 -6.05 6.86 -12.12
CA ALA A 122 -6.89 5.69 -12.30
C ALA A 122 -8.40 6.01 -12.33
N GLY A 123 -8.84 7.14 -11.80
CA GLY A 123 -10.26 7.53 -11.68
C GLY A 123 -10.96 6.91 -10.47
N VAL A 124 -10.21 6.51 -9.45
CA VAL A 124 -10.76 6.01 -8.18
C VAL A 124 -11.35 7.16 -7.39
N VAL A 125 -10.61 8.28 -7.29
CA VAL A 125 -11.04 9.52 -6.64
C VAL A 125 -10.79 10.74 -7.55
N PRO A 126 -11.50 11.86 -7.37
CA PRO A 126 -11.34 13.06 -8.19
C PRO A 126 -10.08 13.88 -7.85
N SER A 127 -9.61 13.86 -6.59
CA SER A 127 -8.40 14.56 -6.15
C SER A 127 -7.73 13.87 -4.98
N LEU A 128 -6.47 14.23 -4.70
CA LEU A 128 -5.72 13.70 -3.55
C LEU A 128 -6.11 14.40 -2.24
N GLU A 129 -6.57 15.63 -2.31
CA GLU A 129 -6.94 16.47 -1.15
C GLU A 129 -8.32 16.11 -0.61
N ARG A 130 -9.22 15.64 -1.49
CA ARG A 130 -10.59 15.26 -1.14
C ARG A 130 -11.01 14.06 -1.98
N SER A 131 -11.26 12.96 -1.30
CA SER A 131 -11.61 11.68 -1.96
C SER A 131 -12.94 11.74 -2.74
N GLY A 132 -13.90 12.55 -2.28
CA GLY A 132 -15.21 12.71 -2.92
C GLY A 132 -16.09 11.46 -2.82
N GLY A 133 -17.41 11.62 -2.73
CA GLY A 133 -18.33 10.49 -2.59
C GLY A 133 -18.13 9.68 -1.30
N ASN A 134 -18.66 8.46 -1.28
CA ASN A 134 -18.55 7.56 -0.12
C ASN A 134 -17.31 6.63 -0.21
N ILE A 135 -16.16 7.21 -0.59
CA ILE A 135 -14.89 6.52 -0.78
C ILE A 135 -13.75 7.32 -0.15
N ALA A 136 -12.80 6.64 0.47
CA ALA A 136 -11.52 7.20 0.90
C ALA A 136 -10.45 6.11 0.86
N GLY A 137 -9.17 6.47 1.02
CA GLY A 137 -8.16 5.42 1.05
C GLY A 137 -6.72 5.89 1.09
N VAL A 138 -5.85 4.94 0.83
CA VAL A 138 -4.40 5.05 0.99
C VAL A 138 -3.71 4.66 -0.32
N SER A 139 -2.78 5.50 -0.74
CA SER A 139 -1.91 5.23 -1.88
C SER A 139 -0.57 4.68 -1.42
N ASN A 140 -0.04 3.72 -2.16
CA ASN A 140 1.32 3.21 -1.99
C ASN A 140 2.34 3.95 -2.86
N ALA A 141 1.99 5.10 -3.42
CA ALA A 141 2.91 5.88 -4.22
C ALA A 141 4.05 6.45 -3.37
N VAL A 142 5.26 6.23 -3.83
CA VAL A 142 6.46 6.97 -3.41
C VAL A 142 6.85 7.92 -4.54
N PRO A 143 7.24 9.18 -4.27
CA PRO A 143 7.64 10.09 -5.33
C PRO A 143 8.72 9.49 -6.24
N LEU A 144 8.44 9.39 -7.54
CA LEU A 144 9.37 8.77 -8.50
C LEU A 144 10.70 9.50 -8.59
N THR A 145 10.69 10.84 -8.41
CA THR A 145 11.92 11.62 -8.32
C THR A 145 12.81 11.13 -7.18
N LEU A 146 12.22 10.92 -5.98
CA LEU A 146 12.96 10.39 -4.83
C LEU A 146 13.50 8.97 -5.09
N GLN A 147 12.72 8.11 -5.76
CA GLN A 147 13.15 6.76 -6.10
C GLN A 147 14.34 6.78 -7.07
N LEU A 148 14.22 7.53 -8.18
CA LEU A 148 15.25 7.56 -9.22
C LEU A 148 16.51 8.33 -8.77
N GLU A 149 16.39 9.44 -8.05
CA GLU A 149 17.54 10.18 -7.49
C GLU A 149 18.28 9.34 -6.43
N SER A 150 17.54 8.63 -5.57
CA SER A 150 18.16 7.70 -4.60
C SER A 150 18.89 6.56 -5.30
N ALA A 151 18.33 6.06 -6.40
CA ALA A 151 18.99 5.03 -7.21
C ALA A 151 20.23 5.58 -7.92
N LEU A 152 20.18 6.79 -8.49
CA LEU A 152 21.32 7.46 -9.13
C LEU A 152 22.50 7.70 -8.17
N ALA A 153 22.20 7.91 -6.89
CA ALA A 153 23.26 8.03 -5.86
C ALA A 153 24.08 6.75 -5.66
N VAL A 154 23.57 5.59 -6.12
CA VAL A 154 24.22 4.27 -5.98
C VAL A 154 24.60 3.69 -7.34
N VAL A 155 23.76 3.90 -8.35
CA VAL A 155 23.87 3.33 -9.69
C VAL A 155 23.85 4.47 -10.71
N PRO A 156 25.00 4.96 -11.17
CA PRO A 156 25.03 5.86 -12.32
C PRO A 156 24.37 5.18 -13.52
N MET A 157 23.37 5.84 -14.13
CA MET A 157 22.65 5.29 -15.26
C MET A 157 22.26 6.36 -16.28
N LYS A 158 22.28 5.98 -17.55
CA LYS A 158 21.77 6.76 -18.70
C LYS A 158 20.66 6.03 -19.44
N ARG A 159 20.58 4.70 -19.28
CA ARG A 159 19.57 3.86 -19.91
C ARG A 159 18.89 2.97 -18.86
N LEU A 160 17.60 3.14 -18.70
CA LEU A 160 16.76 2.43 -17.72
C LEU A 160 15.78 1.51 -18.44
N GLY A 161 15.91 0.21 -18.26
CA GLY A 161 14.91 -0.75 -18.69
C GLY A 161 13.69 -0.69 -17.76
N LEU A 162 12.50 -0.60 -18.32
CA LEU A 162 11.28 -0.52 -17.55
C LEU A 162 10.38 -1.71 -17.85
N PHE A 163 10.30 -2.65 -16.91
CA PHE A 163 9.31 -3.73 -16.98
C PHE A 163 7.91 -3.21 -16.70
N PHE A 164 6.92 -3.65 -17.47
CA PHE A 164 5.52 -3.35 -17.20
C PHE A 164 4.56 -4.32 -17.86
N ASN A 165 3.44 -4.58 -17.20
CA ASN A 165 2.32 -5.34 -17.76
C ASN A 165 1.33 -4.39 -18.46
N PRO A 166 1.18 -4.43 -19.78
CA PRO A 166 0.29 -3.52 -20.50
C PRO A 166 -1.20 -3.81 -20.25
N ARG A 167 -1.54 -4.89 -19.56
CA ARG A 167 -2.92 -5.23 -19.21
C ARG A 167 -3.37 -4.67 -17.85
N GLU A 168 -2.44 -4.10 -17.07
CA GLU A 168 -2.77 -3.44 -15.80
C GLU A 168 -2.72 -1.91 -15.96
N LYS A 169 -3.82 -1.23 -15.57
CA LYS A 169 -3.92 0.24 -15.70
C LYS A 169 -2.86 0.96 -14.86
N ASN A 170 -2.61 0.50 -13.64
CA ASN A 170 -1.56 1.05 -12.77
C ASN A 170 -0.16 0.92 -13.41
N ALA A 171 0.15 -0.21 -14.05
CA ALA A 171 1.44 -0.42 -14.70
C ALA A 171 1.65 0.56 -15.87
N MET A 172 0.62 0.81 -16.67
CA MET A 172 0.67 1.80 -17.76
C MET A 172 0.85 3.23 -17.23
N LEU A 173 0.09 3.63 -16.20
CA LEU A 173 0.22 4.95 -15.58
C LEU A 173 1.61 5.18 -14.99
N ILE A 174 2.18 4.16 -14.32
CA ILE A 174 3.53 4.25 -13.77
C ILE A 174 4.57 4.30 -14.88
N ARG A 175 4.42 3.50 -15.94
CA ARG A 175 5.32 3.54 -17.09
C ARG A 175 5.46 4.97 -17.64
N ASP A 176 4.33 5.65 -17.86
CA ASP A 176 4.34 7.00 -18.42
C ASP A 176 4.99 8.02 -17.45
N LYS A 177 4.69 7.91 -16.15
CA LYS A 177 5.31 8.75 -15.12
C LYS A 177 6.81 8.49 -14.94
N VAL A 178 7.25 7.24 -15.00
CA VAL A 178 8.68 6.91 -14.94
C VAL A 178 9.41 7.48 -16.15
N ALA A 179 8.83 7.36 -17.35
CA ALA A 179 9.42 7.92 -18.57
C ALA A 179 9.55 9.46 -18.48
N GLU A 180 8.52 10.13 -17.96
CA GLU A 180 8.57 11.60 -17.75
C GLU A 180 9.68 12.01 -16.77
N VAL A 181 9.75 11.36 -15.59
CA VAL A 181 10.77 11.70 -14.58
C VAL A 181 12.17 11.34 -15.07
N ALA A 182 12.35 10.17 -15.68
CA ALA A 182 13.63 9.73 -16.24
C ALA A 182 14.14 10.69 -17.29
N THR A 183 13.28 11.17 -18.21
CA THR A 183 13.64 12.18 -19.22
C THR A 183 14.14 13.46 -18.58
N ARG A 184 13.51 13.95 -17.51
CA ARG A 184 13.97 15.15 -16.77
C ARG A 184 15.34 14.94 -16.11
N LEU A 185 15.67 13.71 -15.74
CA LEU A 185 16.96 13.33 -15.17
C LEU A 185 18.01 12.95 -16.23
N GLY A 186 17.71 13.10 -17.53
CA GLY A 186 18.61 12.76 -18.63
C GLY A 186 18.80 11.25 -18.83
N ILE A 187 17.80 10.45 -18.45
CA ILE A 187 17.80 8.99 -18.56
C ILE A 187 16.87 8.56 -19.70
N GLU A 188 17.40 7.78 -20.66
CA GLU A 188 16.62 7.11 -21.69
C GLU A 188 15.86 5.91 -21.07
N VAL A 189 14.57 5.78 -21.35
CA VAL A 189 13.77 4.62 -20.93
C VAL A 189 13.62 3.64 -22.07
N VAL A 190 13.92 2.35 -21.79
CA VAL A 190 13.74 1.23 -22.69
C VAL A 190 12.62 0.35 -22.20
N ASP A 191 11.52 0.28 -22.95
CA ASP A 191 10.34 -0.49 -22.57
C ASP A 191 10.61 -1.99 -22.62
N LEU A 192 10.44 -2.68 -21.51
CA LEU A 192 10.47 -4.14 -21.37
C LEU A 192 9.05 -4.65 -21.16
N ARG A 193 8.24 -4.57 -22.20
CA ARG A 193 6.83 -4.96 -22.16
C ARG A 193 6.68 -6.43 -21.78
N SER A 194 6.02 -6.69 -20.67
CA SER A 194 5.85 -8.04 -20.09
C SER A 194 4.36 -8.27 -19.76
N PRO A 195 3.54 -8.63 -20.75
CA PRO A 195 2.18 -9.11 -20.48
C PRO A 195 2.28 -10.34 -19.57
N PRO A 196 1.17 -10.73 -18.87
CA PRO A 196 1.20 -11.83 -17.91
C PRO A 196 1.30 -13.19 -18.61
N ALA A 197 2.50 -13.44 -19.16
CA ALA A 197 2.90 -14.65 -19.87
C ALA A 197 4.38 -14.93 -19.57
N GLN A 198 4.70 -16.15 -19.14
CA GLN A 198 6.04 -16.51 -18.68
C GLN A 198 7.07 -16.46 -19.80
N ASP A 199 6.71 -16.87 -21.01
CA ASP A 199 7.55 -16.83 -22.20
C ASP A 199 8.01 -15.40 -22.53
N MET A 200 7.11 -14.43 -22.48
CA MET A 200 7.43 -13.02 -22.72
C MET A 200 8.35 -12.43 -21.65
N LEU A 201 8.16 -12.81 -20.38
CA LEU A 201 9.05 -12.40 -19.31
C LEU A 201 10.45 -13.01 -19.50
N GLN A 202 10.52 -14.30 -19.83
CA GLN A 202 11.79 -15.01 -20.10
C GLN A 202 12.52 -14.43 -21.32
N GLU A 203 11.79 -14.05 -22.37
CA GLU A 203 12.38 -13.40 -23.55
C GLU A 203 13.06 -12.07 -23.17
N ASN A 204 12.39 -11.22 -22.38
CA ASN A 204 12.99 -9.96 -21.92
C ASN A 204 14.22 -10.22 -21.03
N LEU A 205 14.17 -11.20 -20.14
CA LEU A 205 15.31 -11.58 -19.29
C LEU A 205 16.48 -12.12 -20.14
N GLN A 206 16.20 -12.90 -21.18
CA GLN A 206 17.23 -13.38 -22.10
C GLN A 206 17.88 -12.23 -22.86
N LYS A 207 17.09 -11.27 -23.39
CA LYS A 207 17.61 -10.06 -24.08
C LYS A 207 18.51 -9.20 -23.19
N LEU A 208 18.23 -9.14 -21.89
CA LEU A 208 19.10 -8.49 -20.92
C LEU A 208 20.39 -9.28 -20.66
N ARG A 209 20.31 -10.61 -20.61
CA ARG A 209 21.45 -11.51 -20.37
C ARG A 209 22.44 -11.51 -21.52
N ASP A 210 21.96 -11.61 -22.76
CA ASP A 210 22.81 -11.62 -23.97
C ASP A 210 23.15 -10.19 -24.45
N ARG A 211 22.66 -9.16 -23.77
CA ARG A 211 22.87 -7.75 -24.08
C ARG A 211 22.32 -7.28 -25.44
N SER A 212 21.39 -8.01 -26.04
CA SER A 212 20.65 -7.52 -27.21
C SER A 212 19.78 -6.31 -26.84
N ILE A 213 19.41 -6.19 -25.55
CA ILE A 213 18.95 -4.94 -24.92
C ILE A 213 20.00 -4.54 -23.87
N ALA A 214 20.73 -3.45 -24.14
CA ALA A 214 21.70 -2.90 -23.20
C ALA A 214 21.06 -1.80 -22.36
N VAL A 215 21.07 -1.96 -21.04
CA VAL A 215 20.60 -0.97 -20.02
C VAL A 215 21.57 -0.95 -18.85
N ASP A 216 21.64 0.18 -18.14
CA ASP A 216 22.46 0.32 -16.94
C ASP A 216 21.79 -0.25 -15.70
N ALA A 217 20.46 -0.16 -15.67
CA ALA A 217 19.61 -0.73 -14.64
C ALA A 217 18.21 -1.03 -15.19
N VAL A 218 17.41 -1.79 -14.44
CA VAL A 218 15.99 -1.98 -14.70
C VAL A 218 15.15 -1.45 -13.53
N TYR A 219 13.96 -0.93 -13.83
CA TYR A 219 12.97 -0.52 -12.84
C TYR A 219 11.84 -1.57 -12.79
N LEU A 220 11.49 -1.99 -11.58
CA LEU A 220 10.46 -2.97 -11.27
C LEU A 220 9.29 -2.26 -10.57
N PRO A 221 8.23 -1.89 -11.29
CA PRO A 221 7.06 -1.23 -10.73
C PRO A 221 6.20 -2.19 -9.89
N ALA A 222 5.29 -1.64 -9.10
CA ALA A 222 4.28 -2.39 -8.35
C ALA A 222 3.22 -3.00 -9.30
N ASP A 223 3.63 -3.99 -10.05
CA ASP A 223 2.87 -4.76 -11.03
C ASP A 223 2.61 -6.16 -10.49
N SER A 224 1.36 -6.62 -10.50
CA SER A 224 0.97 -7.88 -9.85
C SER A 224 1.65 -9.11 -10.48
N PHE A 225 1.80 -9.14 -11.80
CA PHE A 225 2.47 -10.23 -12.49
C PHE A 225 3.97 -10.26 -12.18
N LEU A 226 4.62 -9.09 -12.20
CA LEU A 226 6.04 -8.98 -11.85
C LEU A 226 6.29 -9.35 -10.38
N VAL A 227 5.40 -8.94 -9.46
CA VAL A 227 5.50 -9.30 -8.04
C VAL A 227 5.39 -10.80 -7.83
N SER A 228 4.49 -11.49 -8.54
CA SER A 228 4.39 -12.96 -8.49
C SER A 228 5.66 -13.66 -9.03
N ASN A 229 6.45 -12.96 -9.81
CA ASN A 229 7.72 -13.42 -10.36
C ASN A 229 8.96 -12.78 -9.70
N ALA A 230 8.79 -12.11 -8.54
CA ALA A 230 9.86 -11.33 -7.91
C ALA A 230 11.14 -12.14 -7.66
N LYS A 231 11.00 -13.37 -7.17
CA LYS A 231 12.14 -14.29 -6.94
C LYS A 231 12.88 -14.63 -8.22
N LEU A 232 12.16 -14.94 -9.29
CA LEU A 232 12.73 -15.19 -10.61
C LEU A 232 13.47 -13.94 -11.12
N LEU A 233 12.82 -12.79 -11.09
CA LEU A 233 13.41 -11.52 -11.51
C LEU A 233 14.67 -11.18 -10.74
N GLY A 234 14.66 -11.29 -9.41
CA GLY A 234 15.83 -11.04 -8.59
C GLY A 234 17.01 -11.96 -8.91
N ALA A 235 16.75 -13.26 -9.10
CA ALA A 235 17.76 -14.26 -9.44
C ALA A 235 18.35 -14.01 -10.84
N GLU A 236 17.50 -13.85 -11.86
CA GLU A 236 17.92 -13.71 -13.26
C GLU A 236 18.64 -12.38 -13.51
N LEU A 237 18.15 -11.26 -12.97
CA LEU A 237 18.80 -9.97 -13.12
C LEU A 237 20.18 -9.95 -12.44
N ARG A 238 20.30 -10.56 -11.27
CA ARG A 238 21.58 -10.71 -10.58
C ARG A 238 22.56 -11.60 -11.38
N ALA A 239 22.09 -12.71 -11.94
CA ALA A 239 22.89 -13.58 -12.79
C ALA A 239 23.36 -12.90 -14.08
N ALA A 240 22.49 -12.09 -14.70
CA ALA A 240 22.79 -11.27 -15.86
C ALA A 240 23.68 -10.05 -15.56
N LYS A 241 24.03 -9.81 -14.28
CA LYS A 241 24.75 -8.60 -13.82
C LYS A 241 24.03 -7.29 -14.11
N VAL A 242 22.70 -7.30 -14.17
CA VAL A 242 21.84 -6.15 -14.36
C VAL A 242 21.40 -5.62 -12.99
N LYS A 243 21.64 -4.34 -12.73
CA LYS A 243 21.20 -3.68 -11.51
C LYS A 243 19.68 -3.46 -11.56
N SER A 244 19.00 -3.54 -10.43
CA SER A 244 17.54 -3.44 -10.37
C SER A 244 17.08 -2.47 -9.31
N ILE A 245 16.12 -1.63 -9.68
CA ILE A 245 15.48 -0.61 -8.83
C ILE A 245 14.05 -1.06 -8.58
N ALA A 246 13.70 -1.20 -7.32
CA ALA A 246 12.41 -1.70 -6.89
C ALA A 246 11.48 -0.57 -6.43
N SER A 247 10.20 -0.66 -6.76
CA SER A 247 9.17 0.27 -6.27
C SER A 247 8.48 -0.23 -4.99
N ILE A 248 8.70 -1.50 -4.62
CA ILE A 248 8.15 -2.13 -3.41
C ILE A 248 9.18 -3.05 -2.77
N ASP A 249 9.04 -3.28 -1.48
CA ASP A 249 9.94 -4.08 -0.64
C ASP A 249 10.10 -5.53 -1.11
N THR A 250 9.01 -6.19 -1.50
CA THR A 250 9.02 -7.57 -1.98
C THR A 250 10.09 -7.82 -3.06
N PHE A 251 10.30 -6.87 -3.98
CA PHE A 251 11.36 -7.03 -4.99
C PHE A 251 12.75 -6.97 -4.37
N VAL A 252 12.99 -6.07 -3.40
CA VAL A 252 14.30 -5.94 -2.74
C VAL A 252 14.59 -7.20 -1.92
N GLU A 253 13.62 -7.71 -1.17
CA GLU A 253 13.72 -8.93 -0.37
C GLU A 253 13.92 -10.18 -1.26
N GLN A 254 13.39 -10.17 -2.47
CA GLN A 254 13.57 -11.25 -3.44
C GLN A 254 14.77 -11.06 -4.37
N GLY A 255 15.65 -10.10 -4.08
CA GLY A 255 16.95 -9.96 -4.74
C GLY A 255 17.10 -8.80 -5.70
N ALA A 256 16.18 -7.88 -5.83
CA ALA A 256 16.44 -6.60 -6.47
C ALA A 256 17.48 -5.80 -5.67
N LEU A 257 18.29 -4.98 -6.35
CA LEU A 257 19.44 -4.32 -5.71
C LEU A 257 19.02 -3.31 -4.65
N LEU A 258 18.10 -2.40 -4.99
CA LEU A 258 17.66 -1.34 -4.07
C LEU A 258 16.28 -0.78 -4.45
N GLY A 259 15.67 -0.07 -3.51
CA GLY A 259 14.46 0.71 -3.78
C GLY A 259 14.12 1.64 -2.62
N VAL A 260 13.49 2.77 -2.93
CA VAL A 260 12.76 3.55 -1.93
C VAL A 260 11.32 3.06 -1.95
N VAL A 261 10.92 2.37 -0.90
CA VAL A 261 9.71 1.56 -0.88
C VAL A 261 8.76 1.97 0.24
N PRO A 262 7.44 1.90 0.02
CA PRO A 262 6.47 2.18 1.07
C PRO A 262 6.40 1.00 2.06
N GLN A 263 6.09 1.31 3.32
CA GLN A 263 5.89 0.33 4.37
C GLN A 263 4.42 -0.12 4.34
N TYR A 264 4.16 -1.34 3.88
CA TYR A 264 2.80 -1.84 3.64
C TYR A 264 1.97 -1.99 4.91
N ASP A 265 2.56 -2.37 6.03
CA ASP A 265 1.87 -2.42 7.32
C ASP A 265 1.45 -1.02 7.79
N GLU A 266 2.28 0.00 7.60
CA GLU A 266 1.93 1.39 7.91
C GLU A 266 0.81 1.92 6.99
N LEU A 267 0.81 1.55 5.70
CA LEU A 267 -0.31 1.85 4.81
C LEU A 267 -1.62 1.18 5.28
N GLY A 268 -1.52 -0.03 5.81
CA GLY A 268 -2.65 -0.71 6.44
C GLY A 268 -3.16 0.03 7.68
N ARG A 269 -2.28 0.43 8.59
CA ARG A 269 -2.61 1.24 9.78
C ARG A 269 -3.23 2.59 9.39
N ALA A 270 -2.71 3.23 8.34
CA ALA A 270 -3.29 4.46 7.80
C ALA A 270 -4.73 4.23 7.32
N ALA A 271 -5.02 3.11 6.66
CA ALA A 271 -6.37 2.75 6.25
C ALA A 271 -7.31 2.56 7.47
N ALA A 272 -6.84 1.93 8.56
CA ALA A 272 -7.59 1.82 9.80
C ALA A 272 -7.90 3.19 10.42
N THR A 273 -6.97 4.15 10.33
CA THR A 273 -7.17 5.53 10.80
C THR A 273 -8.30 6.24 10.05
N ILE A 274 -8.52 5.94 8.78
CA ILE A 274 -9.65 6.48 7.99
C ILE A 274 -10.97 6.02 8.61
N ILE A 275 -11.12 4.73 8.92
CA ILE A 275 -12.32 4.19 9.59
C ILE A 275 -12.52 4.86 10.95
N HIS A 276 -11.47 4.97 11.75
CA HIS A 276 -11.54 5.62 13.05
C HIS A 276 -12.06 7.07 12.96
N ARG A 277 -11.54 7.86 12.03
CA ARG A 277 -12.00 9.24 11.78
C ARG A 277 -13.43 9.29 11.28
N HIS A 278 -13.83 8.35 10.42
CA HIS A 278 -15.21 8.26 9.92
C HIS A 278 -16.20 7.95 11.04
N LEU A 279 -15.88 7.00 11.91
CA LEU A 279 -16.67 6.69 13.10
C LEU A 279 -16.72 7.86 14.09
N GLY A 280 -15.69 8.70 14.11
CA GLY A 280 -15.64 9.97 14.84
C GLY A 280 -16.43 11.13 14.18
N GLY A 281 -17.14 10.88 13.06
CA GLY A 281 -18.02 11.83 12.38
C GLY A 281 -17.41 12.58 11.19
N GLN A 282 -16.14 12.31 10.82
CA GLN A 282 -15.55 12.91 9.62
C GLN A 282 -16.10 12.20 8.36
N ARG A 283 -16.61 12.96 7.39
CA ARG A 283 -17.14 12.37 6.14
C ARG A 283 -16.01 11.89 5.24
N LEU A 284 -16.15 10.70 4.65
CA LEU A 284 -15.14 10.13 3.73
C LEU A 284 -14.82 11.08 2.58
N GLN A 285 -15.83 11.70 1.99
CA GLN A 285 -15.66 12.62 0.86
C GLN A 285 -14.73 13.82 1.14
N ASP A 286 -14.56 14.21 2.40
CA ASP A 286 -13.72 15.32 2.81
C ASP A 286 -12.31 14.87 3.26
N MET A 287 -12.05 13.56 3.29
CA MET A 287 -10.76 13.03 3.66
C MET A 287 -9.78 13.08 2.48
N PRO A 288 -8.53 13.47 2.72
CA PRO A 288 -7.48 13.33 1.72
C PRO A 288 -7.10 11.86 1.52
N VAL A 289 -6.52 11.56 0.38
CA VAL A 289 -5.79 10.30 0.17
C VAL A 289 -4.57 10.30 1.08
N LEU A 290 -4.37 9.22 1.82
CA LEU A 290 -3.19 9.06 2.68
C LEU A 290 -2.06 8.38 1.92
N PHE A 291 -0.83 8.59 2.39
CA PHE A 291 0.41 8.03 1.83
C PHE A 291 1.32 7.60 2.96
N ASP A 292 2.29 6.74 2.65
CA ASP A 292 3.45 6.58 3.52
C ASP A 292 4.26 7.88 3.57
N ARG A 293 4.48 8.40 4.76
CA ARG A 293 5.21 9.65 4.97
C ARG A 293 6.71 9.44 5.10
N GLU A 294 7.14 8.22 5.40
CA GLU A 294 8.51 7.85 5.68
C GLU A 294 8.91 6.57 4.91
N PRO A 295 8.87 6.61 3.55
CA PRO A 295 9.27 5.46 2.77
C PRO A 295 10.74 5.11 3.02
N GLU A 296 11.04 3.81 3.11
CA GLU A 296 12.37 3.32 3.44
C GLU A 296 13.24 3.14 2.20
N LEU A 297 14.50 3.57 2.26
CA LEU A 297 15.52 3.15 1.31
C LEU A 297 16.02 1.77 1.74
N LYS A 298 15.65 0.72 1.01
CA LYS A 298 16.13 -0.65 1.22
C LYS A 298 17.20 -1.02 0.20
N ILE A 299 18.21 -1.78 0.63
CA ILE A 299 19.29 -2.30 -0.22
C ILE A 299 19.47 -3.79 0.08
N ASN A 300 19.46 -4.62 -0.96
CA ASN A 300 19.79 -6.04 -0.82
C ASN A 300 21.32 -6.20 -0.77
N ALA A 301 21.83 -6.60 0.41
CA ALA A 301 23.25 -6.73 0.66
C ALA A 301 23.89 -7.85 -0.18
N THR A 302 23.21 -8.97 -0.33
CA THR A 302 23.66 -10.10 -1.15
C THR A 302 23.79 -9.70 -2.63
N THR A 303 22.78 -9.01 -3.16
CA THR A 303 22.81 -8.53 -4.55
C THR A 303 23.85 -7.43 -4.75
N SER A 304 24.01 -6.51 -3.81
CA SER A 304 25.04 -5.47 -3.86
C SER A 304 26.47 -6.10 -3.95
N ARG A 305 26.76 -7.08 -3.11
CA ARG A 305 28.03 -7.82 -3.14
C ARG A 305 28.22 -8.56 -4.47
N ALA A 306 27.19 -9.28 -4.94
CA ALA A 306 27.25 -10.08 -6.17
C ALA A 306 27.45 -9.24 -7.42
N LEU A 307 26.94 -8.01 -7.44
CA LEU A 307 27.09 -7.08 -8.55
C LEU A 307 28.33 -6.17 -8.42
N GLY A 308 29.08 -6.25 -7.31
CA GLY A 308 30.24 -5.39 -7.05
C GLY A 308 29.86 -3.91 -6.90
N VAL A 309 28.65 -3.61 -6.41
CA VAL A 309 28.17 -2.24 -6.26
C VAL A 309 28.65 -1.68 -4.92
N THR A 310 29.43 -0.60 -4.99
CA THR A 310 29.85 0.14 -3.80
C THR A 310 28.74 1.08 -3.34
N ILE A 311 28.28 0.95 -2.11
CA ILE A 311 27.26 1.83 -1.53
C ILE A 311 27.98 3.02 -0.87
N PRO A 312 27.73 4.26 -1.32
CA PRO A 312 28.33 5.45 -0.73
C PRO A 312 27.94 5.59 0.75
N GLU A 313 28.84 6.11 1.57
CA GLU A 313 28.66 6.23 3.02
C GLU A 313 27.40 7.03 3.41
N ALA A 314 27.11 8.11 2.68
CA ALA A 314 25.91 8.92 2.89
C ALA A 314 24.60 8.14 2.63
N VAL A 315 24.61 7.20 1.68
CA VAL A 315 23.50 6.31 1.39
C VAL A 315 23.40 5.21 2.46
N ARG A 316 24.55 4.61 2.83
CA ARG A 316 24.65 3.55 3.83
C ARG A 316 24.02 3.94 5.17
N LYS A 317 24.22 5.18 5.62
CA LYS A 317 23.70 5.70 6.90
C LYS A 317 22.18 5.76 6.99
N ARG A 318 21.49 5.90 5.84
CA ARG A 318 20.03 6.03 5.77
C ARG A 318 19.32 4.81 5.20
N ALA A 319 20.07 3.84 4.68
CA ALA A 319 19.51 2.65 4.07
C ALA A 319 19.31 1.53 5.09
N LYS A 320 18.22 0.80 4.93
CA LYS A 320 17.97 -0.47 5.60
C LYS A 320 18.48 -1.62 4.71
N PHE A 321 19.39 -2.41 5.25
CA PHE A 321 19.91 -3.56 4.51
C PHE A 321 19.07 -4.80 4.77
N VAL A 322 18.74 -5.52 3.68
CA VAL A 322 18.12 -6.84 3.68
C VAL A 322 19.06 -7.85 3.02
N GLU A 323 18.87 -9.16 3.30
CA GLU A 323 19.73 -10.23 2.77
C GLU A 323 19.17 -10.85 1.48
#